data_4844f2b9e28cca58dcbd5b7fbef2c4f1
#
_entry.id   4844f2b9e28cca58dcbd5b7fbef2c4f1
#
_cell.length_a   1.000
_cell.length_b   1.000
_cell.length_c   1.000
_cell.angle_alpha   90.00
_cell.angle_beta   90.00
_cell.angle_gamma   90.00
#
_symmetry.space_group_name_H-M   'P 1'
#
loop_
_entity.id
_entity.type
_entity.pdbx_description
1 polymer ?
#
loop_
_entity_poly.entity_id
_entity_poly.type
_entity_poly.pdbx_seq_one_letter_code
_entity_poly.pdbx_strand_id
1 'polypeptide(L)' 'MIIREMTIDDYDEVYEMWQITTKRALSKADEKDQMERYLKHNAGMSQVAVVDGKIVGTVLAGHDGRRGFIHHMAVLPEFR' A
#
# COMPACT_ATOMS: atom_id res chain seq x y z
N MET A 1 10.45 -3.49 -14.03
CA MET A 1 9.66 -3.11 -12.83
C MET A 1 9.10 -1.71 -13.01
N ILE A 2 7.84 -1.53 -12.65
CA ILE A 2 7.17 -0.23 -12.75
C ILE A 2 6.78 0.21 -11.36
N ILE A 3 7.08 1.47 -11.02
CA ILE A 3 6.60 2.09 -9.78
C ILE A 3 5.51 3.08 -10.19
N ARG A 4 4.33 2.92 -9.59
CA ARG A 4 3.21 3.83 -9.89
C ARG A 4 2.39 4.11 -8.64
N GLU A 5 1.53 5.13 -8.71
CA GLU A 5 0.65 5.47 -7.61
C GLU A 5 -0.32 4.34 -7.33
N MET A 6 -0.51 4.04 -6.04
CA MET A 6 -1.54 3.08 -5.61
C MET A 6 -2.92 3.71 -5.72
N THR A 7 -3.88 2.96 -6.23
CA THR A 7 -5.28 3.38 -6.28
C THR A 7 -6.12 2.37 -5.52
N ILE A 8 -7.40 2.72 -5.27
CA ILE A 8 -8.29 1.80 -4.55
C ILE A 8 -8.57 0.53 -5.37
N ASP A 9 -8.40 0.59 -6.68
CA ASP A 9 -8.55 -0.59 -7.54
C ASP A 9 -7.48 -1.64 -7.26
N ASP A 10 -6.36 -1.26 -6.65
CA ASP A 10 -5.29 -2.17 -6.26
C ASP A 10 -5.55 -2.85 -4.92
N TYR A 11 -6.59 -2.44 -4.20
CA TYR A 11 -6.79 -2.83 -2.81
C TYR A 11 -6.79 -4.33 -2.58
N ASP A 12 -7.58 -5.08 -3.38
CA ASP A 12 -7.73 -6.52 -3.15
C ASP A 12 -6.41 -7.25 -3.30
N GLU A 13 -5.62 -6.91 -4.32
CA GLU A 13 -4.32 -7.53 -4.55
C GLU A 13 -3.31 -7.12 -3.48
N VAL A 14 -3.32 -5.85 -3.10
CA VAL A 14 -2.43 -5.32 -2.06
C VAL A 14 -2.77 -5.93 -0.70
N TYR A 15 -4.06 -6.03 -0.36
CA TYR A 15 -4.47 -6.61 0.92
C TYR A 15 -4.03 -8.07 1.02
N GLU A 16 -4.21 -8.83 -0.05
CA GLU A 16 -3.75 -10.20 -0.09
C GLU A 16 -2.23 -10.30 0.13
N MET A 17 -1.47 -9.41 -0.49
CA MET A 17 -0.02 -9.35 -0.30
C MET A 17 0.33 -9.01 1.15
N TRP A 18 -0.38 -8.08 1.77
CA TRP A 18 -0.16 -7.72 3.16
C TRP A 18 -0.44 -8.89 4.10
N GLN A 19 -1.45 -9.71 3.81
CA GLN A 19 -1.74 -10.89 4.63
C GLN A 19 -0.56 -11.86 4.64
N ILE A 20 0.21 -11.92 3.56
CA ILE A 20 1.40 -12.76 3.46
C ILE A 20 2.58 -12.13 4.19
N THR A 21 2.79 -10.82 4.02
CA THR A 21 4.02 -10.14 4.43
C THR A 21 3.93 -9.45 5.80
N THR A 22 2.74 -8.95 6.16
CA THR A 22 2.56 -8.16 7.38
C THR A 22 1.34 -8.58 8.17
N LYS A 23 1.08 -9.87 8.22
CA LYS A 23 -0.15 -10.46 8.76
C LYS A 23 -0.58 -9.90 10.11
N ARG A 24 0.37 -9.64 11.00
CA ARG A 24 0.08 -9.16 12.35
C ARG A 24 -0.13 -7.64 12.45
N ALA A 25 0.18 -6.93 11.40
CA ALA A 25 0.07 -5.47 11.38
C ALA A 25 -1.24 -4.96 10.82
N LEU A 26 -2.10 -5.86 10.32
CA LEU A 26 -3.37 -5.47 9.72
C LEU A 26 -4.39 -5.11 10.82
N SER A 27 -5.13 -4.04 10.59
CA SER A 27 -6.10 -3.51 11.55
C SER A 27 -7.32 -2.98 10.80
N LYS A 28 -8.28 -2.40 11.55
CA LYS A 28 -9.46 -1.76 10.95
C LYS A 28 -9.09 -0.63 10.00
N ALA A 29 -7.97 0.05 10.24
CA ALA A 29 -7.50 1.11 9.35
C ALA A 29 -7.14 0.58 7.96
N ASP A 30 -6.94 -0.73 7.82
CA ASP A 30 -6.60 -1.36 6.55
C ASP A 30 -7.83 -1.90 5.81
N GLU A 31 -9.04 -1.68 6.33
CA GLU A 31 -10.26 -2.03 5.61
C GLU A 31 -10.43 -1.15 4.38
N LYS A 32 -11.16 -1.65 3.38
CA LYS A 32 -11.25 -1.01 2.06
C LYS A 32 -11.74 0.43 2.13
N ASP A 33 -12.79 0.71 2.91
CA ASP A 33 -13.35 2.05 3.02
C ASP A 33 -12.37 3.03 3.68
N GLN A 34 -11.61 2.57 4.66
CA GLN A 34 -10.59 3.38 5.32
C GLN A 34 -9.41 3.63 4.37
N MET A 35 -9.02 2.62 3.60
CA MET A 35 -7.96 2.77 2.60
C MET A 35 -8.35 3.75 1.50
N GLU A 36 -9.59 3.70 1.04
CA GLU A 36 -10.07 4.64 0.03
C GLU A 36 -9.95 6.07 0.55
N ARG A 37 -10.37 6.29 1.78
CA ARG A 37 -10.29 7.60 2.42
C ARG A 37 -8.85 8.08 2.56
N TYR A 38 -7.97 7.17 2.99
CA TYR A 38 -6.55 7.47 3.16
C TYR A 38 -5.89 7.85 1.84
N LEU A 39 -6.16 7.09 0.77
CA LEU A 39 -5.58 7.36 -0.53
C LEU A 39 -6.06 8.68 -1.12
N LYS A 40 -7.32 9.04 -0.89
CA LYS A 40 -7.84 10.33 -1.32
C LYS A 40 -7.23 11.49 -0.56
N HIS A 41 -7.08 11.32 0.76
CA HIS A 41 -6.51 12.36 1.62
C HIS A 41 -5.03 12.59 1.31
N ASN A 42 -4.31 11.55 0.95
CA ASN A 42 -2.88 11.61 0.67
C ASN A 42 -2.60 11.25 -0.79
N ALA A 43 -3.33 11.88 -1.72
CA ALA A 43 -3.21 11.55 -3.14
C ALA A 43 -1.77 11.65 -3.63
N GLY A 44 -1.34 10.63 -4.38
CA GLY A 44 -0.02 10.59 -4.99
C GLY A 44 1.10 10.13 -4.08
N MET A 45 0.84 9.91 -2.79
CA MET A 45 1.91 9.58 -1.83
C MET A 45 2.15 8.08 -1.66
N SER A 46 1.16 7.25 -1.92
CA SER A 46 1.32 5.80 -1.80
C SER A 46 1.66 5.20 -3.15
N GLN A 47 2.60 4.25 -3.17
CA GLN A 47 3.14 3.68 -4.39
C GLN A 47 3.09 2.17 -4.36
N VAL A 48 2.99 1.56 -5.54
CA VAL A 48 3.12 0.11 -5.71
C VAL A 48 4.22 -0.18 -6.72
N ALA A 49 4.92 -1.29 -6.51
CA ALA A 49 5.90 -1.81 -7.46
C ALA A 49 5.27 -2.98 -8.20
N VAL A 50 5.31 -2.94 -9.52
CA VAL A 50 4.66 -3.94 -10.38
C VAL A 50 5.70 -4.63 -11.25
N VAL A 51 5.69 -5.96 -11.26
CA VAL A 51 6.53 -6.78 -12.13
C VAL A 51 5.61 -7.72 -12.91
N ASP A 52 5.67 -7.64 -14.25
CA ASP A 52 4.86 -8.46 -15.14
C ASP A 52 3.37 -8.44 -14.78
N GLY A 53 2.86 -7.25 -14.46
CA GLY A 53 1.45 -7.04 -14.13
C GLY A 53 1.05 -7.45 -12.72
N LYS A 54 2.01 -7.91 -11.90
CA LYS A 54 1.76 -8.33 -10.52
C LYS A 54 2.35 -7.31 -9.54
N ILE A 55 1.56 -6.91 -8.53
CA ILE A 55 2.06 -6.05 -7.48
C ILE A 55 2.96 -6.87 -6.56
N VAL A 56 4.22 -6.46 -6.44
CA VAL A 56 5.22 -7.17 -5.65
C VAL A 56 5.71 -6.36 -4.45
N GLY A 57 5.40 -5.08 -4.41
CA GLY A 57 5.77 -4.23 -3.29
C GLY A 57 4.83 -3.05 -3.13
N THR A 58 4.75 -2.52 -1.91
CA THR A 58 3.92 -1.35 -1.60
C THR A 58 4.62 -0.45 -0.60
N VAL A 59 4.37 0.85 -0.73
CA VAL A 59 4.69 1.84 0.30
C VAL A 59 3.45 2.68 0.50
N LEU A 60 2.90 2.66 1.70
CA LEU A 60 1.75 3.47 2.08
C LEU A 60 2.26 4.68 2.85
N ALA A 61 2.12 5.85 2.26
CA ALA A 61 2.66 7.08 2.82
C ALA A 61 1.60 8.17 2.91
N GLY A 62 1.77 9.04 3.89
CA GLY A 62 0.86 10.16 4.09
C GLY A 62 1.49 11.22 4.97
N HIS A 63 0.77 12.32 5.18
CA HIS A 63 1.21 13.39 6.08
C HIS A 63 0.02 14.07 6.72
N ASP A 64 0.28 14.74 7.83
CA ASP A 64 -0.74 15.48 8.58
C ASP A 64 -0.64 16.99 8.37
N GLY A 65 0.11 17.42 7.36
CA GLY A 65 0.40 18.83 7.10
C GLY A 65 1.68 19.31 7.77
N ARG A 66 2.31 18.47 8.58
CA ARG A 66 3.51 18.82 9.34
C ARG A 66 4.59 17.74 9.25
N ARG A 67 4.19 16.46 9.36
CA ARG A 67 5.11 15.32 9.29
C ARG A 67 4.69 14.36 8.21
N GLY A 68 5.67 13.73 7.57
CA GLY A 68 5.42 12.61 6.69
C GLY A 68 5.48 11.29 7.46
N PHE A 69 4.66 10.32 7.04
CA PHE A 69 4.61 8.99 7.65
C PHE A 69 4.68 7.91 6.59
N ILE A 70 5.36 6.81 6.91
CA ILE A 70 5.30 5.58 6.13
C ILE A 70 4.63 4.55 7.01
N HIS A 71 3.43 4.09 6.61
CA HIS A 71 2.62 3.18 7.42
C HIS A 71 2.83 1.71 7.07
N HIS A 72 2.83 1.39 5.77
CA HIS A 72 3.04 0.01 5.31
C HIS A 72 4.11 0.01 4.24
N MET A 73 5.21 -0.67 4.51
CA MET A 73 6.22 -0.94 3.49
C MET A 73 6.37 -2.46 3.42
N ALA A 74 5.96 -3.05 2.30
CA ALA A 74 5.98 -4.49 2.15
C ALA A 74 6.48 -4.88 0.78
N VAL A 75 7.26 -5.98 0.73
CA VAL A 75 7.76 -6.56 -0.51
C VAL A 75 7.60 -8.07 -0.40
N LEU A 76 7.07 -8.70 -1.45
CA LEU A 76 6.95 -10.16 -1.47
C LEU A 76 8.33 -10.78 -1.27
N PRO A 77 8.42 -11.90 -0.51
CA PRO A 77 9.74 -12.49 -0.17
C PRO A 77 10.63 -12.79 -1.37
N GLU A 78 10.05 -13.24 -2.48
CA GLU A 78 10.82 -13.57 -3.69
C GLU A 78 11.37 -12.34 -4.43
N PHE A 79 11.00 -11.14 -4.01
CA PHE A 79 11.44 -9.89 -4.64
C PHE A 79 12.28 -9.00 -3.70
N ARG A 80 12.62 -9.53 -2.54
CA ARG A 80 13.47 -8.79 -1.61
C ARG A 80 14.94 -8.84 -1.99
#